data_942dd01fd614bca7197791b66124cff1
#
_entry.id   942dd01fd614bca7197791b66124cff1
#
_cell.length_a   1.000
_cell.length_b   1.000
_cell.length_c   1.000
_cell.angle_alpha   90.00
_cell.angle_beta   90.00
_cell.angle_gamma   90.00
#
_symmetry.space_group_name_H-M   'P 1'
#
loop_
_entity.id
_entity.type
_entity.pdbx_description
1 polymer ?
#
loop_
_entity_poly.entity_id
_entity_poly.type
_entity_poly.pdbx_seq_one_letter_code
_entity_poly.pdbx_strand_id
1 'polypeptide(L)'
;MPDTEIRLPRILIADDNTEGVELLEAYLAGTDYETQIAYDGEETLRKVNEWHPDVILLDIMMPKISGFEVCKRLRANAKTANTVVLMVTALDQHSDIDRAVEAGTDDFLTKPINKAELLVRVRAALKSRQERRPLDQTLAYIEGVQAG
;
A
#
# COMPACT_ATOMS: atom_id res chain seq x y z
N MET A 1 -22.99 11.34 3.05
CA MET A 1 -22.60 11.04 2.59
C MET A 1 -21.99 10.75 2.05
N PRO A 2 -21.99 10.61 2.09
CA PRO A 2 -21.11 10.07 1.70
C PRO A 2 -20.33 10.30 0.78
N ASP A 3 -20.29 10.90 0.49
CA ASP A 3 -19.48 11.05 -0.20
C ASP A 3 -18.10 11.04 -0.25
N THR A 4 -17.59 10.82 0.47
CA THR A 4 -16.20 10.54 0.64
C THR A 4 -15.65 9.48 -0.23
N GLU A 5 -16.51 8.61 -0.69
CA GLU A 5 -16.06 7.55 -1.54
C GLU A 5 -15.74 8.01 -2.96
N ILE A 6 -16.04 9.26 -3.27
CA ILE A 6 -15.74 9.82 -4.60
C ILE A 6 -14.49 10.65 -4.52
N ARG A 7 -13.38 10.01 -4.24
CA ARG A 7 -12.07 10.63 -4.31
C ARG A 7 -11.15 9.78 -5.16
N LEU A 8 -10.09 10.38 -5.66
CA LEU A 8 -9.10 9.62 -6.41
C LEU A 8 -8.39 8.64 -5.49
N PRO A 9 -8.02 7.47 -6.02
CA PRO A 9 -7.22 6.53 -5.23
C PRO A 9 -5.89 7.15 -4.82
N ARG A 10 -5.43 6.80 -3.62
CA ARG A 10 -4.22 7.35 -3.03
C ARG A 10 -3.13 6.28 -2.95
N ILE A 11 -2.00 6.59 -3.55
CA ILE A 11 -0.85 5.69 -3.58
C ILE A 11 0.29 6.36 -2.83
N LEU A 12 0.82 5.72 -1.80
CA LEU A 12 2.00 6.21 -1.08
C LEU A 12 3.22 5.46 -1.60
N ILE A 13 4.24 6.19 -2.03
CA ILE A 13 5.50 5.62 -2.49
C ILE A 13 6.50 5.76 -1.35
N ALA A 14 6.92 4.65 -0.77
CA ALA A 14 7.85 4.63 0.36
C ALA A 14 9.17 4.02 -0.09
N ASP A 15 10.18 4.86 -0.29
CA ASP A 15 11.49 4.45 -0.78
C ASP A 15 12.48 5.57 -0.44
N ASP A 16 13.67 5.22 0.05
CA ASP A 16 14.69 6.21 0.37
C ASP A 16 15.53 6.62 -0.83
N ASN A 17 15.36 5.95 -1.97
CA ASN A 17 16.12 6.24 -3.18
C ASN A 17 15.34 7.22 -4.07
N THR A 18 15.87 8.43 -4.23
CA THR A 18 15.21 9.48 -4.98
C THR A 18 14.93 9.06 -6.43
N GLU A 19 15.89 8.38 -7.07
CA GLU A 19 15.71 7.94 -8.46
C GLU A 19 14.59 6.91 -8.56
N GLY A 20 14.50 5.99 -7.62
CA GLY A 20 13.43 5.01 -7.59
C GLY A 20 12.07 5.67 -7.41
N VAL A 21 12.00 6.66 -6.53
CA VAL A 21 10.77 7.42 -6.31
C VAL A 21 10.35 8.15 -7.58
N GLU A 22 11.29 8.84 -8.23
CA GLU A 22 11.00 9.57 -9.46
C GLU A 22 10.49 8.66 -10.57
N LEU A 23 11.07 7.47 -10.68
CA LEU A 23 10.64 6.50 -11.67
C LEU A 23 9.20 6.06 -11.42
N LEU A 24 8.87 5.72 -10.19
CA LEU A 24 7.51 5.30 -9.85
C LEU A 24 6.50 6.44 -10.03
N GLU A 25 6.88 7.66 -9.64
CA GLU A 25 6.04 8.82 -9.89
C GLU A 25 5.79 9.02 -11.38
N ALA A 26 6.83 8.87 -12.19
CA ALA A 26 6.69 9.02 -13.64
C ALA A 26 5.75 7.95 -14.23
N TYR A 27 5.86 6.74 -13.73
CA TYR A 27 4.99 5.65 -14.20
C TYR A 27 3.52 5.89 -13.82
N LEU A 28 3.28 6.54 -12.69
CA LEU A 28 1.92 6.81 -12.22
C LEU A 28 1.38 8.16 -12.69
N ALA A 29 2.21 8.99 -13.32
CA ALA A 29 1.82 10.35 -13.69
C ALA A 29 0.68 10.40 -14.71
N GLY A 30 0.56 9.37 -15.55
CA GLY A 30 -0.52 9.34 -16.55
C GLY A 30 -1.83 8.78 -16.02
N THR A 31 -1.90 8.49 -14.73
CA THR A 31 -3.09 7.92 -14.10
C THR A 31 -3.85 9.00 -13.35
N ASP A 32 -5.04 8.65 -12.86
CA ASP A 32 -5.83 9.54 -12.03
C ASP A 32 -5.51 9.37 -10.54
N TYR A 33 -4.45 8.65 -10.20
CA TYR A 33 -4.11 8.41 -8.80
C TYR A 33 -3.43 9.62 -8.17
N GLU A 34 -3.76 9.89 -6.90
CA GLU A 34 -3.00 10.85 -6.10
C GLU A 34 -1.83 10.12 -5.47
N THR A 35 -0.66 10.76 -5.47
CA THR A 35 0.55 10.15 -4.91
C THR A 35 1.17 11.04 -3.86
N GLN A 36 1.76 10.42 -2.84
CA GLN A 36 2.66 11.09 -1.90
C GLN A 36 3.87 10.20 -1.72
N ILE A 37 4.91 10.76 -1.11
CA ILE A 37 6.20 10.10 -0.99
C ILE A 37 6.64 10.11 0.47
N ALA A 38 7.20 8.98 0.91
CA ALA A 38 7.86 8.86 2.20
C ALA A 38 9.26 8.31 1.95
N TYR A 39 10.26 8.91 2.58
CA TYR A 39 11.66 8.55 2.33
C TYR A 39 12.27 7.64 3.39
N ASP A 40 11.53 7.33 4.44
CA ASP A 40 11.96 6.38 5.46
C ASP A 40 10.74 5.74 6.12
N GLY A 41 10.99 4.75 6.98
CA GLY A 41 9.90 4.01 7.60
C GLY A 41 9.07 4.82 8.58
N GLU A 42 9.69 5.76 9.31
CA GLU A 42 8.93 6.61 10.23
C GLU A 42 8.00 7.54 9.48
N GLU A 43 8.51 8.16 8.41
CA GLU A 43 7.69 9.02 7.57
C GLU A 43 6.55 8.24 6.94
N THR A 44 6.83 6.98 6.52
CA THR A 44 5.80 6.12 5.95
C THR A 44 4.65 5.92 6.93
N LEU A 45 4.97 5.55 8.17
CA LEU A 45 3.94 5.31 9.18
C LEU A 45 3.16 6.58 9.50
N ARG A 46 3.85 7.71 9.57
CA ARG A 46 3.19 9.00 9.81
C ARG A 46 2.23 9.35 8.70
N LYS A 47 2.66 9.21 7.45
CA LYS A 47 1.80 9.53 6.30
C LYS A 47 0.64 8.58 6.14
N VAL A 48 0.81 7.31 6.47
CA VAL A 48 -0.32 6.38 6.48
C VAL A 48 -1.40 6.87 7.44
N ASN A 49 -1.00 7.28 8.64
CA ASN A 49 -1.96 7.75 9.64
C ASN A 49 -2.58 9.10 9.29
N GLU A 50 -1.85 9.97 8.61
CA GLU A 50 -2.35 11.31 8.29
C GLU A 50 -3.14 11.34 6.98
N TRP A 51 -2.70 10.59 5.98
CA TRP A 51 -3.23 10.70 4.63
C TRP A 51 -4.14 9.55 4.24
N HIS A 52 -4.04 8.42 4.90
CA HIS A 52 -4.85 7.22 4.64
C HIS A 52 -4.76 6.76 3.17
N PRO A 53 -3.57 6.34 2.72
CA PRO A 53 -3.44 5.80 1.36
C PRO A 53 -4.21 4.50 1.20
N ASP A 54 -4.62 4.22 -0.03
CA ASP A 54 -5.27 2.96 -0.35
C ASP A 54 -4.24 1.86 -0.60
N VAL A 55 -3.12 2.22 -1.21
CA VAL A 55 -2.03 1.30 -1.56
C VAL A 55 -0.70 1.94 -1.19
N ILE A 56 0.21 1.14 -0.67
CA ILE A 56 1.59 1.58 -0.40
C ILE A 56 2.53 0.76 -1.28
N LEU A 57 3.37 1.45 -2.05
CA LEU A 57 4.50 0.84 -2.74
C LEU A 57 5.66 0.97 -1.77
N LEU A 58 6.06 -0.12 -1.15
CA LEU A 58 6.92 -0.11 0.03
C LEU A 58 8.24 -0.82 -0.24
N ASP A 59 9.34 -0.06 -0.25
CA ASP A 59 10.66 -0.66 -0.34
C ASP A 59 10.99 -1.33 0.99
N ILE A 60 11.63 -2.49 0.91
CA ILE A 60 12.05 -3.23 2.09
C ILE A 60 13.22 -2.55 2.77
N MET A 61 14.19 -2.06 1.98
CA MET A 61 15.44 -1.51 2.51
C MET A 61 15.34 -0.01 2.70
N MET A 62 14.85 0.40 3.85
CA MET A 62 14.75 1.81 4.21
C MET A 62 15.46 2.07 5.54
N PRO A 63 15.99 3.31 5.73
CA PRO A 63 16.57 3.67 7.02
C PRO A 63 15.51 3.78 8.11
N LYS A 64 15.94 3.72 9.35
CA LYS A 64 15.17 3.81 10.59
C LYS A 64 14.31 2.59 10.82
N ILE A 65 13.32 2.34 9.99
CA ILE A 65 12.43 1.19 10.13
C ILE A 65 12.36 0.53 8.76
N SER A 66 12.64 -0.77 8.70
CA SER A 66 12.58 -1.51 7.44
C SER A 66 11.16 -1.64 6.93
N GLY A 67 11.02 -1.92 5.63
CA GLY A 67 9.70 -2.17 5.05
C GLY A 67 8.99 -3.35 5.70
N PHE A 68 9.73 -4.39 6.12
CA PHE A 68 9.12 -5.51 6.85
C PHE A 68 8.45 -5.03 8.13
N GLU A 69 9.16 -4.22 8.89
CA GLU A 69 8.64 -3.73 10.17
C GLU A 69 7.47 -2.76 9.96
N VAL A 70 7.56 -1.90 8.94
CA VAL A 70 6.45 -1.01 8.60
C VAL A 70 5.19 -1.83 8.32
N CYS A 71 5.33 -2.87 7.50
CA CYS A 71 4.19 -3.70 7.14
C CYS A 71 3.59 -4.38 8.37
N LYS A 72 4.44 -4.95 9.25
CA LYS A 72 3.98 -5.58 10.48
C LYS A 72 3.18 -4.60 11.34
N ARG A 73 3.68 -3.38 11.48
CA ARG A 73 3.00 -2.37 12.29
C ARG A 73 1.66 -1.97 11.68
N LEU A 74 1.59 -1.88 10.36
CA LEU A 74 0.31 -1.59 9.70
C LEU A 74 -0.71 -2.68 9.96
N ARG A 75 -0.29 -3.93 9.89
CA ARG A 75 -1.20 -5.05 10.11
C ARG A 75 -1.64 -5.17 11.57
N ALA A 76 -0.81 -4.71 12.50
CA ALA A 76 -1.12 -4.77 13.93
C ALA A 76 -2.10 -3.68 14.38
N ASN A 77 -2.34 -2.66 13.56
CA ASN A 77 -3.20 -1.54 13.89
C ASN A 77 -4.51 -1.67 13.10
N ALA A 78 -5.63 -1.74 13.81
CA ALA A 78 -6.93 -1.94 13.18
C ALA A 78 -7.25 -0.84 12.15
N LYS A 79 -6.75 0.37 12.35
CA LYS A 79 -7.01 1.48 11.44
C LYS A 79 -6.30 1.35 10.11
N THR A 80 -5.20 0.58 10.06
CA THR A 80 -4.36 0.46 8.87
C THR A 80 -4.25 -0.98 8.37
N ALA A 81 -4.89 -1.92 9.05
CA ALA A 81 -4.74 -3.33 8.75
C ALA A 81 -5.20 -3.71 7.35
N ASN A 82 -6.10 -2.95 6.77
CA ASN A 82 -6.64 -3.23 5.44
C ASN A 82 -5.97 -2.45 4.31
N THR A 83 -4.96 -1.65 4.62
CA THR A 83 -4.19 -0.96 3.59
C THR A 83 -3.45 -2.00 2.75
N VAL A 84 -3.52 -1.89 1.43
CA VAL A 84 -2.83 -2.85 0.57
C VAL A 84 -1.37 -2.46 0.46
N VAL A 85 -0.48 -3.43 0.69
CA VAL A 85 0.96 -3.22 0.66
C VAL A 85 1.56 -4.02 -0.49
N LEU A 86 2.23 -3.33 -1.41
CA LEU A 86 3.03 -3.95 -2.46
C LEU A 86 4.48 -3.69 -2.12
N MET A 87 5.22 -4.75 -1.77
CA MET A 87 6.65 -4.62 -1.53
C MET A 87 7.37 -4.40 -2.86
N VAL A 88 8.24 -3.41 -2.91
CA VAL A 88 9.02 -3.08 -4.10
C VAL A 88 10.49 -3.25 -3.72
N THR A 89 11.18 -4.19 -4.31
CA THR A 89 12.50 -4.53 -3.82
C THR A 89 13.40 -5.13 -4.89
N ALA A 90 14.71 -5.00 -4.69
CA ALA A 90 15.70 -5.69 -5.50
C ALA A 90 16.00 -7.08 -4.96
N LEU A 91 15.40 -7.45 -3.82
CA LEU A 91 15.65 -8.73 -3.18
C LEU A 91 15.01 -9.86 -3.98
N ASP A 92 15.77 -10.92 -4.19
CA ASP A 92 15.33 -12.06 -4.98
C ASP A 92 15.53 -13.39 -4.25
N GLN A 93 15.91 -13.35 -2.98
CA GLN A 93 16.15 -14.55 -2.20
C GLN A 93 14.86 -15.04 -1.57
N HIS A 94 14.71 -16.34 -1.49
CA HIS A 94 13.50 -16.95 -0.92
C HIS A 94 13.25 -16.51 0.53
N SER A 95 14.31 -16.34 1.31
CA SER A 95 14.17 -15.91 2.70
C SER A 95 13.55 -14.52 2.80
N ASP A 96 13.86 -13.64 1.85
CA ASP A 96 13.30 -12.29 1.86
C ASP A 96 11.82 -12.31 1.46
N ILE A 97 11.47 -13.17 0.51
CA ILE A 97 10.08 -13.36 0.13
C ILE A 97 9.27 -13.91 1.30
N ASP A 98 9.83 -14.91 2.01
CA ASP A 98 9.17 -15.47 3.18
C ASP A 98 8.95 -14.40 4.26
N ARG A 99 9.96 -13.56 4.51
CA ARG A 99 9.84 -12.48 5.47
C ARG A 99 8.77 -11.47 5.08
N ALA A 100 8.67 -11.16 3.80
CA ALA A 100 7.63 -10.24 3.31
C ALA A 100 6.24 -10.83 3.51
N VAL A 101 6.07 -12.11 3.20
CA VAL A 101 4.80 -12.81 3.40
C VAL A 101 4.44 -12.82 4.89
N GLU A 102 5.40 -13.15 5.76
CA GLU A 102 5.17 -13.16 7.20
C GLU A 102 4.83 -11.77 7.72
N ALA A 103 5.39 -10.72 7.13
CA ALA A 103 5.09 -9.35 7.52
C ALA A 103 3.70 -8.91 7.09
N GLY A 104 3.07 -9.65 6.18
CA GLY A 104 1.70 -9.36 5.74
C GLY A 104 1.60 -8.57 4.45
N THR A 105 2.61 -8.65 3.57
CA THR A 105 2.54 -8.02 2.26
C THR A 105 1.43 -8.68 1.42
N ASP A 106 0.83 -7.89 0.54
CA ASP A 106 -0.21 -8.41 -0.35
C ASP A 106 0.39 -8.91 -1.66
N ASP A 107 1.49 -8.30 -2.11
CA ASP A 107 2.11 -8.67 -3.37
C ASP A 107 3.51 -8.07 -3.41
N PHE A 108 4.27 -8.37 -4.46
CA PHE A 108 5.62 -7.85 -4.65
C PHE A 108 5.82 -7.33 -6.05
N LEU A 109 6.79 -6.42 -6.17
CA LEU A 109 7.36 -6.01 -7.45
C LEU A 109 8.87 -6.04 -7.29
N THR A 110 9.57 -6.68 -8.22
CA THR A 110 11.02 -6.80 -8.19
C THR A 110 11.64 -5.72 -9.07
N LYS A 111 12.65 -5.03 -8.53
CA LYS A 111 13.40 -4.04 -9.32
C LYS A 111 14.30 -4.75 -10.34
N PRO A 112 14.47 -4.19 -11.53
CA PRO A 112 13.91 -2.93 -12.01
C PRO A 112 12.42 -3.06 -12.34
N ILE A 113 11.65 -2.04 -11.99
CA ILE A 113 10.19 -2.07 -12.11
C ILE A 113 9.79 -1.85 -13.57
N ASN A 114 8.92 -2.70 -14.06
CA ASN A 114 8.30 -2.54 -15.38
C ASN A 114 7.01 -1.75 -15.24
N LYS A 115 6.84 -0.73 -16.07
CA LYS A 115 5.67 0.15 -15.96
C LYS A 115 4.35 -0.61 -16.12
N ALA A 116 4.28 -1.49 -17.12
CA ALA A 116 3.04 -2.23 -17.36
C ALA A 116 2.70 -3.13 -16.20
N GLU A 117 3.70 -3.80 -15.62
CA GLU A 117 3.49 -4.66 -14.46
C GLU A 117 3.03 -3.84 -13.26
N LEU A 118 3.69 -2.70 -13.02
CA LEU A 118 3.30 -1.83 -11.92
C LEU A 118 1.83 -1.43 -12.03
N LEU A 119 1.41 -1.00 -13.20
CA LEU A 119 0.03 -0.53 -13.39
C LEU A 119 -0.97 -1.66 -13.20
N VAL A 120 -0.66 -2.85 -13.67
CA VAL A 120 -1.52 -4.02 -13.47
C VAL A 120 -1.64 -4.36 -11.99
N ARG A 121 -0.51 -4.36 -11.27
CA ARG A 121 -0.50 -4.70 -9.84
C ARG A 121 -1.18 -3.65 -8.99
N VAL A 122 -0.99 -2.37 -9.31
CA VAL A 122 -1.66 -1.29 -8.59
C VAL A 122 -3.17 -1.38 -8.81
N ARG A 123 -3.59 -1.64 -10.04
CA ARG A 123 -5.02 -1.78 -10.33
C ARG A 123 -5.63 -2.94 -9.55
N ALA A 124 -4.93 -4.06 -9.50
CA ALA A 124 -5.39 -5.21 -8.72
C ALA A 124 -5.43 -4.89 -7.23
N ALA A 125 -4.42 -4.15 -6.74
CA ALA A 125 -4.37 -3.74 -5.34
C ALA A 125 -5.54 -2.82 -4.99
N LEU A 126 -5.87 -1.89 -5.86
CA LEU A 126 -7.00 -0.98 -5.64
C LEU A 126 -8.33 -1.74 -5.63
N LYS A 127 -8.47 -2.71 -6.51
CA LYS A 127 -9.66 -3.56 -6.50
C LYS A 127 -9.76 -4.33 -5.20
N SER A 128 -8.66 -4.92 -4.75
CA SER A 128 -8.62 -5.63 -3.48
C SER A 128 -8.99 -4.70 -2.31
N ARG A 129 -8.49 -3.47 -2.34
CA ARG A 129 -8.78 -2.48 -1.31
C ARG A 129 -10.27 -2.16 -1.27
N GLN A 130 -10.89 -1.98 -2.43
CA GLN A 130 -12.31 -1.72 -2.52
C GLN A 130 -13.13 -2.90 -2.00
N GLU A 131 -12.72 -4.10 -2.32
CA GLU A 131 -13.40 -5.30 -1.84
C GLU A 131 -13.33 -5.43 -0.33
N ARG A 132 -12.18 -5.07 0.27
CA ARG A 132 -12.03 -5.10 1.73
C ARG A 132 -12.93 -4.08 2.40
N ARG A 133 -12.96 -2.85 1.89
CA ARG A 133 -13.76 -1.79 2.48
C ARG A 133 -15.26 -2.03 2.37
N PRO A 134 -15.79 -2.32 1.18
CA PRO A 134 -17.20 -2.64 1.07
C PRO A 134 -17.61 -3.85 1.88
N LEU A 135 -16.72 -4.87 1.99
CA LEU A 135 -17.03 -6.04 2.77
C LEU A 135 -17.21 -5.69 4.24
N ASP A 136 -16.27 -4.93 4.80
CA ASP A 136 -16.37 -4.50 6.19
C ASP A 136 -17.61 -3.66 6.41
N GLN A 137 -17.89 -2.73 5.51
CA GLN A 137 -19.08 -1.88 5.61
C GLN A 137 -20.36 -2.69 5.42
N THR A 138 -20.32 -3.65 4.53
CA THR A 138 -21.48 -4.51 4.29
C THR A 138 -21.78 -5.36 5.50
N LEU A 139 -20.77 -5.90 6.13
CA LEU A 139 -20.98 -6.70 7.35
C LEU A 139 -21.59 -5.85 8.45
N ALA A 140 -21.07 -4.65 8.66
CA ALA A 140 -21.62 -3.74 9.65
C ALA A 140 -23.06 -3.37 9.30
N TYR A 141 -23.33 -3.12 8.04
CA TYR A 141 -24.66 -2.77 7.57
C TYR A 141 -25.64 -3.94 7.76
N ILE A 142 -25.20 -5.14 7.38
CA ILE A 142 -26.03 -6.33 7.53
C ILE A 142 -26.34 -6.59 8.99
N GLU A 143 -25.35 -6.46 9.86
CA GLU A 143 -25.58 -6.62 11.29
C GLU A 143 -26.61 -5.63 11.80
N GLY A 144 -26.50 -4.39 11.38
CA GLY A 144 -27.45 -3.37 11.75
C GLY A 144 -28.85 -3.61 11.22
N VAL A 145 -28.94 -4.01 9.96
CA VAL A 145 -30.23 -4.28 9.32
C VAL A 145 -30.87 -5.54 9.87
N GLN A 146 -30.08 -6.60 10.00
CA GLN A 146 -30.60 -7.87 10.49
C GLN A 146 -30.94 -7.82 11.96
N ALA A 147 -30.18 -7.03 12.71
CA ALA A 147 -30.49 -6.82 14.12
C ALA A 147 -31.71 -5.92 14.30
N GLY A 148 -31.91 -5.07 13.33
CA GLY A 148 -33.08 -4.23 13.31
C GLY A 148 -34.24 -4.88 12.60
#